data_0916ab3c987346708f589c280651a6d7
#
_entry.id   0916ab3c987346708f589c280651a6d7
#
_cell.length_a   1.000
_cell.length_b   1.000
_cell.length_c   1.000
_cell.angle_alpha   90.00
_cell.angle_beta   90.00
_cell.angle_gamma   90.00
#
_symmetry.space_group_name_H-M   'P 1'
#
loop_
_entity.id
_entity.type
_entity.pdbx_description
1 polymer ?
#
loop_
_entity_poly.entity_id
_entity_poly.type
_entity_poly.pdbx_seq_one_letter_code
_entity_poly.pdbx_strand_id
1 'polypeptide(L)' 'MGKFSSQEIESQYNLIKMLLAEPEKYRDAINAIKKDIAYMPVELKNKLIEEGITL' A
#
# COMPACT_ATOMS: atom_id res chain seq x y z
N MET A 1 -5.85 -4.70 18.96
CA MET A 1 -6.07 -4.67 18.35
C MET A 1 -5.52 -4.39 17.19
N GLY A 2 -5.26 -3.90 16.49
CA GLY A 2 -4.60 -3.62 15.29
C GLY A 2 -5.12 -4.29 14.05
N LYS A 3 -6.34 -4.79 14.15
CA LYS A 3 -6.85 -5.41 12.96
C LYS A 3 -7.54 -4.39 12.10
N PHE A 4 -7.23 -4.41 10.82
CA PHE A 4 -7.89 -3.53 9.86
C PHE A 4 -9.10 -4.26 9.29
N SER A 5 -10.20 -3.54 9.11
CA SER A 5 -11.36 -4.11 8.45
C SER A 5 -11.08 -4.21 6.95
N SER A 6 -11.88 -5.04 6.26
CA SER A 6 -11.75 -5.17 4.82
C SER A 6 -11.92 -3.83 4.12
N GLN A 7 -12.80 -3.01 4.65
CA GLN A 7 -13.05 -1.69 4.09
C GLN A 7 -11.83 -0.79 4.23
N GLU A 8 -11.16 -0.85 5.37
CA GLU A 8 -9.97 -0.05 5.58
C GLU A 8 -8.83 -0.51 4.68
N ILE A 9 -8.68 -1.81 4.52
CA ILE A 9 -7.64 -2.35 3.66
C ILE A 9 -7.88 -1.89 2.22
N GLU A 10 -9.12 -1.93 1.77
CA GLU A 10 -9.44 -1.51 0.42
C GLU A 10 -9.23 -0.02 0.23
N SER A 11 -9.59 0.78 1.23
CA SER A 11 -9.37 2.22 1.17
C SER A 11 -7.88 2.55 1.08
N GLN A 12 -7.07 1.89 1.89
CA GLN A 12 -5.62 2.10 1.86
C GLN A 12 -5.03 1.68 0.53
N TYR A 13 -5.48 0.55 0.02
CA TYR A 13 -5.03 0.05 -1.27
C TYR A 13 -5.34 1.05 -2.38
N ASN A 14 -6.55 1.56 -2.40
CA ASN A 14 -6.95 2.53 -3.42
C ASN A 14 -6.15 3.82 -3.33
N LEU A 15 -5.90 4.28 -2.11
CA LEU A 15 -5.11 5.48 -1.89
C LEU A 15 -3.68 5.30 -2.41
N ILE A 16 -3.10 4.16 -2.10
CA ILE A 16 -1.74 3.84 -2.56
C ILE A 16 -1.70 3.77 -4.08
N LYS A 17 -2.69 3.15 -4.68
CA LYS A 17 -2.77 3.07 -6.15
C LYS A 17 -2.84 4.45 -6.77
N MET A 18 -3.59 5.35 -6.18
CA MET A 18 -3.68 6.71 -6.69
C MET A 18 -2.33 7.42 -6.63
N LEU A 19 -1.61 7.24 -5.54
CA LEU A 19 -0.29 7.85 -5.40
C LEU A 19 0.70 7.27 -6.41
N LEU A 20 0.64 5.96 -6.62
CA LEU A 20 1.54 5.30 -7.55
C LEU A 20 1.23 5.62 -9.00
N ALA A 21 0.02 6.10 -9.28
CA ALA A 21 -0.35 6.48 -10.64
C ALA A 21 0.34 7.78 -11.07
N GLU A 22 0.87 8.55 -10.14
CA GLU A 22 1.56 9.79 -10.46
C GLU A 22 3.07 9.54 -10.54
N PRO A 23 3.66 9.69 -11.73
CA PRO A 23 5.08 9.36 -11.88
C PRO A 23 5.99 10.20 -10.99
N GLU A 24 5.62 11.43 -10.73
CA GLU A 24 6.42 12.31 -9.89
C GLU A 24 6.45 11.88 -8.43
N LYS A 25 5.37 11.25 -7.99
CA LYS A 25 5.26 10.83 -6.60
C LYS A 25 5.50 9.35 -6.39
N TYR A 26 5.71 8.63 -7.47
CA TYR A 26 5.87 7.19 -7.40
C TYR A 26 6.97 6.78 -6.44
N ARG A 27 8.14 7.41 -6.58
CA ARG A 27 9.28 7.07 -5.73
C ARG A 27 9.00 7.36 -4.27
N ASP A 28 8.41 8.51 -3.99
CA ASP A 28 8.09 8.89 -2.61
C ASP A 28 7.06 7.95 -2.03
N ALA A 29 6.07 7.57 -2.84
CA ALA A 29 5.05 6.63 -2.39
C ALA A 29 5.65 5.27 -2.05
N ILE A 30 6.54 4.76 -2.89
CA ILE A 30 7.21 3.49 -2.64
C ILE A 30 8.03 3.56 -1.36
N ASN A 31 8.74 4.66 -1.15
CA ASN A 31 9.54 4.83 0.06
C ASN A 31 8.68 4.86 1.31
N ALA A 32 7.54 5.55 1.24
CA ALA A 32 6.61 5.60 2.37
C ALA A 32 6.04 4.21 2.67
N ILE A 33 5.68 3.47 1.61
CA ILE A 33 5.15 2.12 1.77
C ILE A 33 6.20 1.23 2.43
N LYS A 34 7.44 1.31 2.00
CA LYS A 34 8.50 0.50 2.58
C LYS A 34 8.72 0.79 4.06
N LYS A 35 8.56 2.04 4.45
CA LYS A 35 8.68 2.41 5.85
C LYS A 35 7.57 1.79 6.69
N ASP A 36 6.37 1.75 6.15
CA ASP A 36 5.21 1.27 6.87
C ASP A 36 4.96 -0.22 6.68
N ILE A 37 5.76 -0.89 5.88
CA ILE A 37 5.48 -2.28 5.52
C ILE A 37 5.43 -3.19 6.74
N ALA A 38 6.20 -2.88 7.76
CA ALA A 38 6.23 -3.68 8.98
C ALA A 38 4.91 -3.60 9.74
N TYR A 39 4.14 -2.53 9.50
CA TYR A 39 2.87 -2.33 10.19
C TYR A 39 1.68 -2.64 9.30
N MET A 40 1.91 -2.97 8.05
CA MET A 40 0.82 -3.25 7.13
C MET A 40 0.22 -4.63 7.37
N PRO A 41 -1.10 -4.75 7.25
CA PRO A 41 -1.70 -6.08 7.27
C PRO A 41 -1.24 -6.88 6.06
N VAL A 42 -1.13 -8.20 6.26
CA VAL A 42 -0.65 -9.09 5.21
C VAL A 42 -1.53 -8.99 3.95
N GLU A 43 -2.82 -8.83 4.16
CA GLU A 43 -3.75 -8.73 3.03
C GLU A 43 -3.44 -7.54 2.14
N LEU A 44 -3.14 -6.40 2.75
CA LEU A 44 -2.80 -5.21 1.99
C LEU A 44 -1.48 -5.40 1.26
N LYS A 45 -0.50 -5.98 1.95
CA LYS A 45 0.79 -6.26 1.35
C LYS A 45 0.65 -7.17 0.13
N ASN A 46 -0.14 -8.22 0.26
CA ASN A 46 -0.36 -9.15 -0.84
C ASN A 46 -1.04 -8.48 -2.02
N LYS A 47 -2.02 -7.63 -1.76
CA LYS A 47 -2.69 -6.90 -2.83
C LYS A 47 -1.71 -6.03 -3.61
N LEU A 48 -0.81 -5.36 -2.92
CA LEU A 48 0.18 -4.51 -3.57
C LEU A 48 1.15 -5.32 -4.41
N ILE A 49 1.56 -6.47 -3.90
CA ILE A 49 2.46 -7.36 -4.64
C ILE A 49 1.78 -7.89 -5.89
N GLU A 50 0.51 -8.23 -5.80
CA GLU A 50 -0.25 -8.72 -6.94
C GLU A 50 -0.35 -7.67 -8.04
N GLU A 51 -0.32 -6.40 -7.69
CA GLU A 51 -0.36 -5.32 -8.66
C GLU A 51 0.99 -5.10 -9.33
N GLY A 52 1.99 -5.84 -8.91
CA GLY A 52 3.32 -5.71 -9.50
C GLY A 52 4.20 -4.69 -8.80
N ILE A 53 3.81 -4.24 -7.64
CA ILE A 53 4.58 -3.27 -6.88
C ILE A 53 5.69 -3.99 -6.14
N THR A 54 6.92 -3.57 -6.37
CA THR A 54 8.07 -4.18 -5.70
C THR A 54 8.27 -3.52 -4.33
N LEU A 55 8.08 -4.30 -3.30
CA LEU A 55 8.23 -3.80 -1.93
C LEU A 55 9.45 -4.39 -1.23
#